data_5526d45daa47426f94c26383159940db
#
_entry.id   5526d45daa47426f94c26383159940db
#
_cell.length_a   1.000
_cell.length_b   1.000
_cell.length_c   1.000
_cell.angle_alpha   90.00
_cell.angle_beta   90.00
_cell.angle_gamma   90.00
#
_symmetry.space_group_name_H-M   'P 1'
#
loop_
_entity.id
_entity.type
_entity.pdbx_description
1 polymer ?
#
loop_
_entity_poly.entity_id
_entity_poly.type
_entity_poly.pdbx_seq_one_letter_code
_entity_poly.pdbx_strand_id
1 'polypeptide(L)'
;MVDALDTNDVVDPNGNIWMDRNLGAAQVASSSTDAYGNLYQWDRAADGHESRTSGSTSATFATDAPGHTDFITGSSDWRTTQNDNLWQGVNGVNNPCPTGYRVPTEAEITGLVITNTATAFSSLLKLPLAGYRNSNNSLLANLGVFGYKILLLQEH
;
A
#
# COMPACT_ATOMS: atom_id res chain seq x y z
N MET A 1 21.62 13.90 11.20
CA MET A 1 20.56 14.27 12.17
C MET A 1 19.52 13.20 12.02
N VAL A 2 19.26 12.43 13.06
CA VAL A 2 18.13 11.48 13.02
C VAL A 2 16.89 12.36 13.08
N ASP A 3 16.08 12.37 12.03
CA ASP A 3 14.78 13.06 12.08
C ASP A 3 13.98 12.45 13.23
N ALA A 4 13.37 13.31 14.05
CA ALA A 4 12.55 12.83 15.15
C ALA A 4 11.43 11.96 14.56
N LEU A 5 11.24 10.76 15.15
CA LEU A 5 10.12 9.88 14.80
C LEU A 5 8.82 10.71 14.78
N ASP A 6 8.06 10.57 13.72
CA ASP A 6 6.69 11.10 13.73
C ASP A 6 5.91 10.40 14.85
N THR A 7 4.97 11.09 15.45
CA THR A 7 4.11 10.51 16.53
C THR A 7 3.33 9.29 16.08
N ASN A 8 3.29 9.02 14.79
CA ASN A 8 2.61 7.90 14.15
C ASN A 8 3.55 6.78 13.71
N ASP A 9 4.81 6.80 14.13
CA ASP A 9 5.77 5.78 13.73
C ASP A 9 5.93 4.69 14.79
N VAL A 10 6.24 3.50 14.33
CA VAL A 10 6.57 2.33 15.16
C VAL A 10 7.88 1.71 14.67
N VAL A 11 8.70 1.26 15.61
CA VAL A 11 10.00 0.64 15.31
C VAL A 11 9.90 -0.87 15.49
N ASP A 12 10.27 -1.63 14.46
CA ASP A 12 10.32 -3.09 14.56
C ASP A 12 11.57 -3.57 15.29
N PRO A 13 11.66 -4.87 15.67
CA PRO A 13 12.83 -5.43 16.35
C PRO A 13 14.14 -5.34 15.54
N ASN A 14 14.07 -5.14 14.22
CA ASN A 14 15.21 -4.98 13.34
C ASN A 14 15.68 -3.53 13.22
N GLY A 15 14.95 -2.59 13.85
CA GLY A 15 15.25 -1.17 13.82
C GLY A 15 14.59 -0.41 12.66
N ASN A 16 13.78 -1.06 11.85
CA ASN A 16 13.04 -0.39 10.78
C ASN A 16 11.91 0.47 11.37
N ILE A 17 11.71 1.65 10.79
CA ILE A 17 10.68 2.60 11.20
C ILE A 17 9.51 2.51 10.22
N TRP A 18 8.32 2.20 10.74
CA TRP A 18 7.09 2.01 9.98
C TRP A 18 6.04 3.03 10.39
N MET A 19 5.20 3.46 9.46
CA MET A 19 3.95 4.10 9.86
C MET A 19 3.07 3.11 10.63
N ASP A 20 2.39 3.58 11.66
CA ASP A 20 1.50 2.77 12.51
C ASP A 20 0.20 2.33 11.82
N ARG A 21 -0.07 2.82 10.62
CA ARG A 21 -1.32 2.64 9.86
C ARG A 21 -1.10 2.39 8.39
N ASN A 22 -2.15 1.90 7.71
CA ASN A 22 -2.14 1.75 6.25
C ASN A 22 -2.12 3.11 5.56
N LEU A 23 -1.47 3.19 4.40
CA LEU A 23 -1.47 4.39 3.58
C LEU A 23 -2.93 4.81 3.24
N GLY A 24 -3.26 6.06 3.54
CA GLY A 24 -4.61 6.60 3.40
C GLY A 24 -5.61 6.22 4.50
N ALA A 25 -5.19 5.50 5.55
CA ALA A 25 -6.03 5.25 6.71
C ALA A 25 -6.08 6.45 7.64
N ALA A 26 -7.27 6.75 8.18
CA ALA A 26 -7.46 7.85 9.11
C ALA A 26 -6.92 7.52 10.52
N GLN A 27 -6.81 6.22 10.87
CA GLN A 27 -6.41 5.77 12.20
C GLN A 27 -5.66 4.44 12.16
N VAL A 28 -5.01 4.09 13.26
CA VAL A 28 -4.43 2.77 13.51
C VAL A 28 -5.52 1.71 13.42
N ALA A 29 -5.15 0.50 13.00
CA ALA A 29 -6.11 -0.58 12.83
C ALA A 29 -6.89 -0.88 14.11
N SER A 30 -8.20 -0.85 13.94
CA SER A 30 -9.22 -1.25 14.90
C SER A 30 -10.24 -2.12 14.17
N SER A 31 -11.39 -2.38 14.75
CA SER A 31 -12.51 -3.01 14.02
C SER A 31 -13.20 -2.08 13.01
N SER A 32 -12.78 -0.82 12.92
CA SER A 32 -13.34 0.20 12.03
C SER A 32 -12.78 0.10 10.61
N THR A 33 -13.62 0.40 9.62
CA THR A 33 -13.22 0.55 8.22
C THR A 33 -12.29 1.74 7.98
N ASP A 34 -12.27 2.72 8.89
CA ASP A 34 -11.37 3.89 8.83
C ASP A 34 -9.88 3.51 8.91
N ALA A 35 -9.59 2.30 9.41
CA ALA A 35 -8.24 1.75 9.48
C ALA A 35 -7.80 1.02 8.19
N TYR A 36 -8.69 0.85 7.22
CA TYR A 36 -8.37 0.04 6.03
C TYR A 36 -7.43 0.74 5.06
N GLY A 37 -7.46 2.06 4.97
CA GLY A 37 -6.69 2.83 3.99
C GLY A 37 -7.17 2.64 2.56
N ASN A 38 -6.35 3.08 1.62
CA ASN A 38 -6.63 3.08 0.19
C ASN A 38 -6.21 1.77 -0.50
N LEU A 39 -6.57 1.60 -1.77
CA LEU A 39 -6.30 0.41 -2.58
C LEU A 39 -5.51 0.81 -3.83
N TYR A 40 -4.20 0.65 -3.77
CA TYR A 40 -3.29 1.05 -4.85
C TYR A 40 -3.13 -0.05 -5.90
N GLN A 41 -2.98 0.35 -7.16
CA GLN A 41 -2.43 -0.50 -8.20
C GLN A 41 -0.90 -0.45 -8.12
N TRP A 42 -0.25 -1.60 -8.22
CA TRP A 42 1.20 -1.73 -8.10
C TRP A 42 1.92 -0.77 -9.06
N ASP A 43 2.93 -0.08 -8.58
CA ASP A 43 3.73 0.89 -9.33
C ASP A 43 2.98 2.12 -9.89
N ARG A 44 1.72 2.36 -9.50
CA ARG A 44 0.95 3.54 -9.89
C ARG A 44 1.00 4.63 -8.82
N ALA A 45 1.19 5.88 -9.24
CA ALA A 45 1.16 7.03 -8.33
C ALA A 45 -0.21 7.20 -7.68
N ALA A 46 -0.26 7.90 -6.55
CA ALA A 46 -1.51 8.32 -5.91
C ALA A 46 -2.19 9.41 -6.75
N ASP A 47 -2.94 9.02 -7.77
CA ASP A 47 -3.62 9.91 -8.72
C ASP A 47 -5.15 9.96 -8.53
N GLY A 48 -5.65 9.33 -7.44
CA GLY A 48 -7.07 9.23 -7.10
C GLY A 48 -7.69 7.85 -7.35
N HIS A 49 -7.01 6.98 -8.13
CA HIS A 49 -7.48 5.62 -8.40
C HIS A 49 -7.56 4.76 -7.14
N GLU A 50 -6.71 5.07 -6.16
CA GLU A 50 -6.58 4.35 -4.90
C GLU A 50 -7.80 4.50 -3.98
N SER A 51 -8.67 5.44 -4.26
CA SER A 51 -9.96 5.56 -3.53
C SER A 51 -10.77 4.27 -3.67
N ARG A 52 -11.32 3.79 -2.56
CA ARG A 52 -12.17 2.59 -2.54
C ARG A 52 -13.44 2.75 -3.38
N THR A 53 -13.79 3.98 -3.72
CA THR A 53 -14.99 4.35 -4.49
C THR A 53 -14.65 4.92 -5.87
N SER A 54 -13.38 4.87 -6.30
CA SER A 54 -12.99 5.33 -7.64
C SER A 54 -13.72 4.55 -8.74
N GLY A 55 -13.95 5.20 -9.87
CA GLY A 55 -14.46 4.56 -11.09
C GLY A 55 -13.55 3.42 -11.58
N SER A 56 -13.88 2.82 -12.72
CA SER A 56 -13.04 1.81 -13.34
C SER A 56 -13.05 1.89 -14.85
N THR A 57 -11.93 1.52 -15.47
CA THR A 57 -11.77 1.39 -16.92
C THR A 57 -11.00 0.12 -17.24
N SER A 58 -11.20 -0.44 -18.43
CA SER A 58 -10.43 -1.61 -18.90
C SER A 58 -9.27 -1.23 -19.82
N ALA A 59 -9.08 0.04 -20.14
CA ALA A 59 -7.99 0.50 -21.00
C ALA A 59 -6.66 0.49 -20.22
N THR A 60 -5.65 -0.23 -20.72
CA THR A 60 -4.27 -0.17 -20.22
C THR A 60 -3.52 1.02 -20.83
N PHE A 61 -2.46 1.46 -20.18
CA PHE A 61 -1.69 2.64 -20.56
C PHE A 61 -0.21 2.30 -20.81
N ALA A 62 0.40 2.99 -21.76
CA ALA A 62 1.81 2.80 -22.11
C ALA A 62 2.75 3.74 -21.32
N THR A 63 2.20 4.75 -20.64
CA THR A 63 2.95 5.75 -19.86
C THR A 63 2.89 5.45 -18.36
N ASP A 64 3.78 6.07 -17.60
CA ASP A 64 3.85 5.93 -16.13
C ASP A 64 2.74 6.69 -15.39
N ALA A 65 1.96 7.51 -16.09
CA ALA A 65 0.84 8.28 -15.56
C ALA A 65 -0.37 8.16 -16.49
N PRO A 66 -1.44 7.45 -16.08
CA PRO A 66 -2.66 7.31 -16.90
C PRO A 66 -3.40 8.62 -17.16
N GLY A 67 -3.27 9.62 -16.26
CA GLY A 67 -3.93 10.92 -16.41
C GLY A 67 -5.42 10.92 -16.05
N HIS A 68 -5.89 9.90 -15.34
CA HIS A 68 -7.26 9.79 -14.82
C HIS A 68 -7.28 9.04 -13.48
N THR A 69 -8.39 9.14 -12.77
CA THR A 69 -8.58 8.58 -11.41
C THR A 69 -9.28 7.22 -11.38
N ASP A 70 -9.58 6.61 -12.53
CA ASP A 70 -10.24 5.31 -12.58
C ASP A 70 -9.25 4.18 -12.27
N PHE A 71 -9.73 3.18 -11.55
CA PHE A 71 -9.02 1.92 -11.35
C PHE A 71 -9.00 1.13 -12.66
N ILE A 72 -7.83 0.71 -13.13
CA ILE A 72 -7.66 0.01 -14.39
C ILE A 72 -7.88 -1.49 -14.18
N THR A 73 -8.83 -2.07 -14.92
CA THR A 73 -9.26 -3.47 -14.84
C THR A 73 -9.04 -4.19 -16.18
N GLY A 74 -9.33 -5.47 -16.23
CA GLY A 74 -9.26 -6.24 -17.48
C GLY A 74 -7.87 -6.76 -17.84
N SER A 75 -6.83 -6.41 -17.07
CA SER A 75 -5.48 -6.96 -17.18
C SER A 75 -4.89 -7.20 -15.80
N SER A 76 -3.85 -8.03 -15.71
CA SER A 76 -3.07 -8.23 -14.49
C SER A 76 -2.21 -7.02 -14.14
N ASP A 77 -1.87 -6.19 -15.14
CA ASP A 77 -1.13 -4.95 -14.97
C ASP A 77 -1.92 -3.79 -15.61
N TRP A 78 -1.85 -2.62 -14.98
CA TRP A 78 -2.47 -1.41 -15.51
C TRP A 78 -1.69 -0.81 -16.69
N ARG A 79 -0.41 -1.16 -16.80
CA ARG A 79 0.43 -0.78 -17.94
C ARG A 79 0.33 -1.81 -19.07
N THR A 80 0.44 -1.34 -20.30
CA THR A 80 0.56 -2.20 -21.48
C THR A 80 1.87 -3.01 -21.45
N THR A 81 2.93 -2.41 -20.95
CA THR A 81 4.22 -3.07 -20.67
C THR A 81 4.55 -2.85 -19.20
N GLN A 82 4.67 -3.94 -18.45
CA GLN A 82 4.99 -3.92 -17.02
C GLN A 82 6.29 -3.15 -16.74
N ASN A 83 6.30 -2.39 -15.64
CA ASN A 83 7.49 -1.68 -15.16
C ASN A 83 7.48 -1.70 -13.63
N ASP A 84 8.25 -2.58 -13.01
CA ASP A 84 8.30 -2.79 -11.56
C ASP A 84 9.27 -1.85 -10.85
N ASN A 85 9.70 -0.77 -11.49
CA ASN A 85 10.69 0.16 -10.94
C ASN A 85 10.11 1.50 -10.49
N LEU A 86 8.79 1.70 -10.64
CA LEU A 86 8.20 3.02 -10.39
C LEU A 86 8.02 3.34 -8.90
N TRP A 87 8.04 2.32 -8.04
CA TRP A 87 7.99 2.47 -6.57
C TRP A 87 9.33 2.20 -5.88
N GLN A 88 10.43 2.12 -6.62
CA GLN A 88 11.74 1.79 -6.04
C GLN A 88 12.32 2.94 -5.21
N GLY A 89 12.44 2.71 -3.89
CA GLY A 89 12.99 3.68 -2.93
C GLY A 89 12.14 4.94 -2.76
N VAL A 90 12.62 5.86 -1.93
CA VAL A 90 11.92 7.14 -1.63
C VAL A 90 11.78 8.06 -2.84
N ASN A 91 12.65 7.91 -3.83
CA ASN A 91 12.69 8.73 -5.05
C ASN A 91 12.03 8.03 -6.24
N GLY A 92 11.32 6.92 -6.02
CA GLY A 92 10.57 6.25 -7.08
C GLY A 92 9.60 7.23 -7.78
N VAL A 93 9.56 7.20 -9.11
CA VAL A 93 8.81 8.18 -9.93
C VAL A 93 7.33 8.23 -9.52
N ASN A 94 6.76 7.08 -9.17
CA ASN A 94 5.37 6.93 -8.74
C ASN A 94 5.25 6.56 -7.26
N ASN A 95 6.31 6.76 -6.44
CA ASN A 95 6.23 6.43 -5.01
C ASN A 95 4.99 7.09 -4.38
N PRO A 96 4.00 6.33 -3.88
CA PRO A 96 2.77 6.89 -3.35
C PRO A 96 2.89 7.35 -1.90
N CYS A 97 4.05 7.11 -1.29
CA CYS A 97 4.29 7.34 0.13
C CYS A 97 4.53 8.82 0.44
N PRO A 98 4.27 9.26 1.66
CA PRO A 98 4.69 10.58 2.12
C PRO A 98 6.21 10.76 2.01
N THR A 99 6.66 12.02 2.00
CA THR A 99 8.09 12.36 1.95
C THR A 99 8.88 11.63 3.04
N GLY A 100 9.98 11.00 2.67
CA GLY A 100 10.84 10.22 3.58
C GLY A 100 10.43 8.76 3.72
N TYR A 101 9.27 8.36 3.19
CA TYR A 101 8.80 6.97 3.24
C TYR A 101 8.84 6.32 1.84
N ARG A 102 8.92 5.01 1.83
CA ARG A 102 8.85 4.18 0.65
C ARG A 102 8.03 2.91 0.88
N VAL A 103 7.67 2.26 -0.19
CA VAL A 103 7.12 0.90 -0.14
C VAL A 103 8.23 -0.06 0.33
N PRO A 104 7.97 -0.93 1.31
CA PRO A 104 8.98 -1.87 1.80
C PRO A 104 9.28 -2.97 0.78
N THR A 105 10.45 -3.54 0.90
CA THR A 105 10.87 -4.73 0.14
C THR A 105 10.19 -5.99 0.68
N GLU A 106 10.16 -7.05 -0.15
CA GLU A 106 9.68 -8.38 0.27
C GLU A 106 10.44 -8.91 1.50
N ALA A 107 11.76 -8.68 1.56
CA ALA A 107 12.58 -9.12 2.68
C ALA A 107 12.19 -8.45 3.99
N GLU A 108 11.88 -7.16 3.98
CA GLU A 108 11.43 -6.40 5.15
C GLU A 108 10.05 -6.87 5.63
N ILE A 109 9.12 -7.10 4.71
CA ILE A 109 7.80 -7.67 5.04
C ILE A 109 7.93 -9.08 5.62
N THR A 110 8.76 -9.92 5.01
CA THR A 110 9.00 -11.30 5.48
C THR A 110 9.63 -11.30 6.87
N GLY A 111 10.51 -10.33 7.15
CA GLY A 111 11.14 -10.14 8.46
C GLY A 111 10.16 -9.84 9.60
N LEU A 112 8.94 -9.40 9.32
CA LEU A 112 7.89 -9.20 10.33
C LEU A 112 7.31 -10.51 10.88
N VAL A 113 7.60 -11.65 10.26
CA VAL A 113 7.15 -13.00 10.68
C VAL A 113 5.63 -13.08 10.89
N ILE A 114 4.85 -12.48 9.98
CA ILE A 114 3.39 -12.48 10.03
C ILE A 114 2.88 -13.70 9.25
N THR A 115 2.33 -14.68 9.94
CA THR A 115 1.95 -15.98 9.36
C THR A 115 0.44 -16.15 9.16
N ASN A 116 -0.38 -15.36 9.84
CA ASN A 116 -1.83 -15.43 9.74
C ASN A 116 -2.49 -14.11 10.15
N THR A 117 -3.81 -14.03 10.01
CA THR A 117 -4.59 -12.81 10.30
C THR A 117 -4.53 -12.37 11.76
N ALA A 118 -4.49 -13.32 12.69
CA ALA A 118 -4.41 -13.01 14.11
C ALA A 118 -3.04 -12.43 14.47
N THR A 119 -1.94 -13.03 13.95
CA THR A 119 -0.58 -12.48 14.13
C THR A 119 -0.42 -11.14 13.42
N ALA A 120 -1.07 -10.93 12.28
CA ALA A 120 -1.08 -9.65 11.59
C ALA A 120 -1.72 -8.54 12.45
N PHE A 121 -2.90 -8.79 12.98
CA PHE A 121 -3.62 -7.79 13.79
C PHE A 121 -2.96 -7.55 15.15
N SER A 122 -2.37 -8.59 15.77
CA SER A 122 -1.64 -8.47 17.04
C SER A 122 -0.21 -7.95 16.87
N SER A 123 0.30 -7.85 15.63
CA SER A 123 1.64 -7.32 15.35
C SER A 123 1.76 -5.84 15.75
N LEU A 124 3.01 -5.36 15.80
CA LEU A 124 3.32 -3.95 16.00
C LEU A 124 2.56 -3.06 14.99
N LEU A 125 2.41 -3.52 13.76
CA LEU A 125 1.76 -2.78 12.68
C LEU A 125 0.23 -2.91 12.67
N LYS A 126 -0.36 -3.77 13.52
CA LYS A 126 -1.80 -3.95 13.66
C LYS A 126 -2.52 -4.03 12.30
N LEU A 127 -2.10 -4.97 11.45
CA LEU A 127 -2.57 -5.05 10.07
C LEU A 127 -4.04 -5.53 10.00
N PRO A 128 -5.02 -4.70 9.57
CA PRO A 128 -6.41 -5.10 9.44
C PRO A 128 -6.66 -5.89 8.15
N LEU A 129 -7.77 -6.59 8.07
CA LEU A 129 -8.25 -7.23 6.85
C LEU A 129 -8.85 -6.19 5.90
N ALA A 130 -8.00 -5.37 5.30
CA ALA A 130 -8.42 -4.25 4.48
C ALA A 130 -9.04 -4.66 3.13
N GLY A 131 -8.92 -5.92 2.73
CA GLY A 131 -9.37 -6.40 1.44
C GLY A 131 -8.50 -5.96 0.27
N TYR A 132 -8.94 -6.23 -0.94
CA TYR A 132 -8.28 -5.79 -2.17
C TYR A 132 -9.32 -5.57 -3.29
N ARG A 133 -8.94 -4.87 -4.33
CA ARG A 133 -9.72 -4.69 -5.56
C ARG A 133 -9.03 -5.47 -6.67
N ASN A 134 -9.77 -6.36 -7.32
CA ASN A 134 -9.21 -7.23 -8.35
C ASN A 134 -9.43 -6.66 -9.77
N SER A 135 -8.88 -7.35 -10.77
CA SER A 135 -8.95 -6.97 -12.17
C SER A 135 -10.35 -7.01 -12.79
N ASN A 136 -11.35 -7.60 -12.13
CA ASN A 136 -12.75 -7.54 -12.56
C ASN A 136 -13.56 -6.48 -11.80
N ASN A 137 -12.88 -5.57 -11.13
CA ASN A 137 -13.47 -4.49 -10.33
C ASN A 137 -14.23 -4.94 -9.07
N SER A 138 -14.11 -6.19 -8.65
CA SER A 138 -14.71 -6.63 -7.39
C SER A 138 -13.88 -6.18 -6.21
N LEU A 139 -14.52 -5.48 -5.27
CA LEU A 139 -13.96 -5.16 -3.97
C LEU A 139 -14.18 -6.33 -3.03
N LEU A 140 -13.13 -7.08 -2.75
CA LEU A 140 -13.16 -8.21 -1.84
C LEU A 140 -12.76 -7.73 -0.44
N ALA A 141 -13.75 -7.33 0.36
CA ALA A 141 -13.56 -6.96 1.75
C ALA A 141 -13.43 -8.21 2.62
N ASN A 142 -12.66 -8.13 3.70
CA ASN A 142 -12.53 -9.16 4.73
C ASN A 142 -11.97 -10.52 4.29
N LEU A 143 -11.40 -10.63 3.10
CA LEU A 143 -10.63 -11.82 2.77
C LEU A 143 -9.22 -11.69 3.36
N GLY A 144 -8.79 -12.76 4.06
CA GLY A 144 -7.49 -12.86 4.70
C GLY A 144 -6.30 -12.96 3.75
N VAL A 145 -6.44 -12.38 2.58
CA VAL A 145 -5.32 -12.14 1.69
C VAL A 145 -4.64 -10.90 2.23
N PHE A 146 -3.39 -11.01 2.61
CA PHE A 146 -2.48 -9.88 2.76
C PHE A 146 -2.31 -9.26 1.36
N GLY A 147 -3.43 -8.79 0.77
CA GLY A 147 -3.42 -8.15 -0.52
C GLY A 147 -2.68 -6.83 -0.39
N TYR A 148 -1.69 -6.67 -1.18
CA TYR A 148 -0.83 -5.52 -1.47
C TYR A 148 -1.12 -4.28 -0.60
N LYS A 149 -0.81 -4.44 0.68
CA LYS A 149 -0.91 -3.41 1.68
C LYS A 149 0.32 -2.56 1.54
N ILE A 150 0.16 -1.31 1.23
CA ILE A 150 1.29 -0.40 1.27
C ILE A 150 1.55 -0.08 2.73
N LEU A 151 2.45 -0.85 3.32
CA LEU A 151 3.14 -0.50 4.53
C LEU A 151 4.20 0.53 4.16
N LEU A 152 4.46 1.45 5.04
CA LEU A 152 5.42 2.51 4.81
C LEU A 152 6.64 2.29 5.68
N LEU A 153 7.80 2.36 5.08
CA LEU A 153 9.09 2.28 5.74
C LEU A 153 9.82 3.60 5.56
N GLN A 154 10.28 4.20 6.66
CA GLN A 154 11.10 5.40 6.63
C GLN A 154 12.54 5.03 6.25
N GLU A 155 13.14 5.73 5.29
CA GLU A 155 14.59 5.63 5.05
C GLU A 155 15.37 6.54 5.99
N HIS A 156 16.52 6.03 6.46
CA HIS A 156 17.48 6.74 7.30
C HIS A 156 18.53 7.48 6.48
#